data_dcd892084db75c534b9d69a0ec3e585e
#
_entry.id   dcd892084db75c534b9d69a0ec3e585e
#
_cell.length_a   1.000
_cell.length_b   1.000
_cell.length_c   1.000
_cell.angle_alpha   90.00
_cell.angle_beta   90.00
_cell.angle_gamma   90.00
#
_symmetry.space_group_name_H-M   'P 1'
#
loop_
_entity.id
_entity.type
_entity.pdbx_description
1 polymer ?
#
loop_
_entity_poly.entity_id
_entity_poly.type
_entity_poly.pdbx_seq_one_letter_code
_entity_poly.pdbx_strand_id
1 'polypeptide(L)'
;RNKNILESIHSCVLSSKKGIHKLDLGLKKLLSNQKPELIIIETSGSCHPMPLTQYFKNHSQLILTKILVLLDSLMLSQDFNYGENVIPQMQNNLAQNKRDTVNLMVEQIMFGSHLILTKADRIAENKLKDIASSIKPINPFASIHSIHYGKLEIESLLDNKTYDYVRINKLVDELKSILEYEDQADRPYNLSTRVIKDDRPFHPQRLWDICHQYLDQRIYRSKGFFWLASRDKFSLLWNQAAGGINLEIIGSW
;
A
#
# COMPACT_ATOMS: atom_id res chain seq x y z
N ARG A 1 -7.92 8.57 30.20
CA ARG A 1 -8.68 8.74 28.93
C ARG A 1 -7.67 8.69 27.79
N ASN A 2 -7.56 7.58 27.11
CA ASN A 2 -6.74 7.47 25.90
C ASN A 2 -7.34 8.36 24.82
N LYS A 3 -6.61 9.40 24.44
CA LYS A 3 -7.05 10.34 23.41
C LYS A 3 -6.38 9.93 22.11
N ASN A 4 -7.13 9.28 21.23
CA ASN A 4 -6.63 8.97 19.88
C ASN A 4 -6.48 10.29 19.10
N ILE A 5 -5.31 10.49 18.51
CA ILE A 5 -5.01 11.67 17.71
C ILE A 5 -4.75 11.22 16.30
N LEU A 6 -5.39 11.88 15.36
CA LEU A 6 -5.21 11.69 13.94
C LEU A 6 -4.51 12.90 13.34
N GLU A 7 -3.38 12.68 12.66
CA GLU A 7 -2.71 13.66 11.83
C GLU A 7 -2.67 13.15 10.39
N SER A 8 -3.09 13.98 9.44
CA SER A 8 -3.14 13.61 8.03
C SER A 8 -2.07 14.34 7.22
N ILE A 9 -1.31 13.59 6.43
CA ILE A 9 -0.30 14.13 5.51
C ILE A 9 -0.82 13.95 4.09
N HIS A 10 -1.16 15.06 3.44
CA HIS A 10 -1.78 15.04 2.13
C HIS A 10 -0.79 15.30 0.98
N SER A 11 -1.15 14.85 -0.21
CA SER A 11 -0.56 15.22 -1.50
C SER A 11 0.87 14.73 -1.76
N CYS A 12 1.33 13.65 -1.12
CA CYS A 12 2.61 13.04 -1.47
C CYS A 12 2.67 11.57 -1.03
N VAL A 13 3.52 10.81 -1.73
CA VAL A 13 3.93 9.47 -1.28
C VAL A 13 4.96 9.66 -0.19
N LEU A 14 4.76 9.05 0.99
CA LEU A 14 5.62 9.25 2.16
C LEU A 14 7.07 8.86 1.92
N SER A 15 7.35 7.89 1.05
CA SER A 15 8.71 7.47 0.68
C SER A 15 9.46 8.45 -0.23
N SER A 16 8.81 9.45 -0.79
CA SER A 16 9.49 10.51 -1.56
C SER A 16 10.23 11.48 -0.64
N LYS A 17 11.26 12.19 -1.17
CA LYS A 17 12.00 13.23 -0.41
C LYS A 17 11.04 14.25 0.22
N LYS A 18 10.05 14.71 -0.54
CA LYS A 18 9.00 15.63 -0.05
C LYS A 18 8.09 14.95 1.00
N GLY A 19 7.81 13.66 0.82
CA GLY A 19 7.01 12.87 1.76
C GLY A 19 7.70 12.69 3.10
N ILE A 20 8.96 12.29 3.11
CA ILE A 20 9.79 12.17 4.32
C ILE A 20 9.86 13.51 5.08
N HIS A 21 10.08 14.62 4.36
CA HIS A 21 10.10 15.93 5.00
C HIS A 21 8.76 16.29 5.66
N LYS A 22 7.64 16.04 5.00
CA LYS A 22 6.31 16.26 5.58
C LYS A 22 6.03 15.34 6.76
N LEU A 23 6.45 14.08 6.67
CA LEU A 23 6.35 13.12 7.77
C LEU A 23 7.11 13.63 9.00
N ASP A 24 8.34 14.07 8.82
CA ASP A 24 9.18 14.62 9.90
C ASP A 24 8.51 15.82 10.59
N LEU A 25 7.95 16.76 9.82
CA LEU A 25 7.21 17.89 10.36
C LEU A 25 5.96 17.46 11.15
N GLY A 26 5.20 16.50 10.62
CA GLY A 26 4.02 15.96 11.30
C GLY A 26 4.38 15.26 12.61
N LEU A 27 5.44 14.45 12.60
CA LEU A 27 5.92 13.75 13.79
C LEU A 27 6.46 14.73 14.84
N LYS A 28 7.23 15.74 14.46
CA LYS A 28 7.70 16.80 15.37
C LYS A 28 6.55 17.52 16.04
N LYS A 29 5.53 17.90 15.28
CA LYS A 29 4.31 18.52 15.80
C LYS A 29 3.59 17.61 16.80
N LEU A 30 3.47 16.32 16.48
CA LEU A 30 2.81 15.34 17.33
C LEU A 30 3.59 15.10 18.63
N LEU A 31 4.91 14.98 18.56
CA LEU A 31 5.78 14.73 19.71
C LEU A 31 5.93 15.95 20.61
N SER A 32 5.89 17.19 20.07
CA SER A 32 5.96 18.43 20.86
C SER A 32 4.70 18.67 21.69
N ASN A 33 3.55 18.30 21.16
CA ASN A 33 2.26 18.55 21.81
C ASN A 33 1.80 17.41 22.72
N GLN A 34 2.32 16.20 22.47
CA GLN A 34 1.87 14.98 23.16
C GLN A 34 3.01 13.98 23.20
N LYS A 35 2.94 13.05 24.14
CA LYS A 35 3.90 11.92 24.23
C LYS A 35 3.14 10.62 23.99
N PRO A 36 2.81 10.29 22.74
CA PRO A 36 2.11 9.04 22.45
C PRO A 36 2.99 7.84 22.76
N GLU A 37 2.42 6.81 23.34
CA GLU A 37 3.10 5.54 23.60
C GLU A 37 3.28 4.73 22.31
N LEU A 38 2.35 4.87 21.36
CA LEU A 38 2.33 4.18 20.09
C LEU A 38 1.94 5.15 18.96
N ILE A 39 2.68 5.09 17.86
CA ILE A 39 2.37 5.78 16.62
C ILE A 39 2.15 4.75 15.52
N ILE A 40 0.99 4.80 14.88
CA ILE A 40 0.66 3.99 13.71
C ILE A 40 0.67 4.89 12.48
N ILE A 41 1.45 4.51 11.47
CA ILE A 41 1.58 5.27 10.22
C ILE A 41 1.00 4.45 9.09
N GLU A 42 -0.12 4.92 8.54
CA GLU A 42 -0.69 4.36 7.31
C GLU A 42 -0.06 5.06 6.11
N THR A 43 0.45 4.26 5.18
CA THR A 43 1.03 4.74 3.92
C THR A 43 0.11 4.43 2.74
N SER A 44 0.32 5.12 1.61
CA SER A 44 -0.30 4.69 0.36
C SER A 44 0.27 3.34 -0.11
N GLY A 45 -0.52 2.57 -0.85
CA GLY A 45 -0.04 1.30 -1.44
C GLY A 45 1.16 1.46 -2.40
N SER A 46 1.42 2.68 -2.88
CA SER A 46 2.59 3.01 -3.72
C SER A 46 3.83 3.44 -2.91
N CYS A 47 3.81 3.31 -1.60
CA CYS A 47 4.90 3.72 -0.73
C CYS A 47 6.03 2.68 -0.74
N HIS A 48 7.24 3.13 -1.05
CA HIS A 48 8.45 2.30 -0.96
C HIS A 48 8.90 2.19 0.50
N PRO A 49 9.15 0.99 1.04
CA PRO A 49 9.47 0.83 2.45
C PRO A 49 10.87 1.29 2.85
N MET A 50 11.86 1.20 1.95
CA MET A 50 13.26 1.47 2.28
C MET A 50 13.51 2.90 2.80
N PRO A 51 13.04 3.99 2.15
CA PRO A 51 13.29 5.34 2.65
C PRO A 51 12.71 5.58 4.05
N LEU A 52 11.54 4.99 4.34
CA LEU A 52 10.93 5.10 5.66
C LEU A 52 11.71 4.32 6.72
N THR A 53 12.15 3.11 6.40
CA THR A 53 12.99 2.30 7.30
C THR A 53 14.30 3.01 7.63
N GLN A 54 14.95 3.61 6.65
CA GLN A 54 16.16 4.41 6.86
C GLN A 54 15.91 5.66 7.69
N TYR A 55 14.79 6.35 7.47
CA TYR A 55 14.39 7.50 8.26
C TYR A 55 14.23 7.12 9.74
N PHE A 56 13.47 6.06 10.05
CA PHE A 56 13.26 5.62 11.43
C PHE A 56 14.50 5.01 12.07
N LYS A 57 15.37 4.37 11.32
CA LYS A 57 16.65 3.87 11.84
C LYS A 57 17.50 4.98 12.46
N ASN A 58 17.45 6.18 11.88
CA ASN A 58 18.24 7.33 12.30
C ASN A 58 17.45 8.30 13.20
N HIS A 59 16.20 7.98 13.55
CA HIS A 59 15.36 8.87 14.33
C HIS A 59 15.71 8.77 15.83
N SER A 60 15.94 9.92 16.47
CA SER A 60 16.44 9.97 17.87
C SER A 60 15.39 9.65 18.94
N GLN A 61 14.11 9.81 18.65
CA GLN A 61 13.02 9.73 19.63
C GLN A 61 12.02 8.60 19.34
N LEU A 62 12.05 8.00 18.15
CA LEU A 62 11.10 6.97 17.73
C LEU A 62 11.83 5.69 17.38
N ILE A 63 11.26 4.59 17.79
CA ILE A 63 11.75 3.24 17.49
C ILE A 63 10.73 2.57 16.57
N LEU A 64 11.17 2.15 15.39
CA LEU A 64 10.37 1.29 14.54
C LEU A 64 10.29 -0.10 15.16
N THR A 65 9.10 -0.59 15.37
CA THR A 65 8.87 -1.93 15.93
C THR A 65 8.41 -2.91 14.86
N LYS A 66 7.48 -2.51 14.02
CA LYS A 66 6.84 -3.38 13.04
C LYS A 66 6.60 -2.67 11.71
N ILE A 67 6.65 -3.45 10.65
CA ILE A 67 6.12 -3.09 9.33
C ILE A 67 5.08 -4.15 8.98
N LEU A 68 3.82 -3.73 8.89
CA LEU A 68 2.70 -4.55 8.48
C LEU A 68 2.45 -4.36 6.99
N VAL A 69 2.51 -5.43 6.22
CA VAL A 69 2.23 -5.41 4.78
C VAL A 69 0.91 -6.11 4.52
N LEU A 70 -0.06 -5.37 4.01
CA LEU A 70 -1.37 -5.90 3.67
C LEU A 70 -1.34 -6.43 2.24
N LEU A 71 -1.58 -7.73 2.09
CA LEU A 71 -1.61 -8.43 0.81
C LEU A 71 -3.04 -8.87 0.51
N ASP A 72 -3.53 -8.50 -0.65
CA ASP A 72 -4.86 -8.91 -1.11
C ASP A 72 -4.81 -10.36 -1.59
N SER A 73 -5.38 -11.29 -0.82
CA SER A 73 -5.38 -12.72 -1.15
C SER A 73 -6.13 -13.02 -2.44
N LEU A 74 -7.17 -12.25 -2.75
CA LEU A 74 -7.94 -12.43 -3.99
C LEU A 74 -7.09 -12.06 -5.20
N MET A 75 -6.38 -10.93 -5.14
CA MET A 75 -5.42 -10.52 -6.17
C MET A 75 -4.31 -11.57 -6.34
N LEU A 76 -3.72 -12.05 -5.24
CA LEU A 76 -2.67 -13.08 -5.32
C LEU A 76 -3.18 -14.38 -5.94
N SER A 77 -4.44 -14.74 -5.70
CA SER A 77 -5.02 -15.95 -6.29
C SER A 77 -5.33 -15.78 -7.78
N GLN A 78 -5.88 -14.64 -8.18
CA GLN A 78 -6.38 -14.42 -9.55
C GLN A 78 -5.28 -13.97 -10.52
N ASP A 79 -4.44 -13.02 -10.08
CA ASP A 79 -3.47 -12.36 -10.96
C ASP A 79 -2.09 -13.03 -10.88
N PHE A 80 -1.79 -13.76 -9.80
CA PHE A 80 -0.47 -14.30 -9.52
C PHE A 80 -0.43 -15.81 -9.23
N ASN A 81 -1.43 -16.56 -9.66
CA ASN A 81 -1.52 -18.02 -9.43
C ASN A 81 -1.17 -18.38 -7.97
N TYR A 82 -1.95 -17.87 -7.03
CA TYR A 82 -1.72 -18.05 -5.59
C TYR A 82 -0.33 -17.62 -5.11
N GLY A 83 0.27 -16.62 -5.78
CA GLY A 83 1.58 -16.06 -5.43
C GLY A 83 2.77 -16.66 -6.16
N GLU A 84 2.63 -17.80 -6.83
CA GLU A 84 3.73 -18.48 -7.55
C GLU A 84 4.34 -17.60 -8.65
N ASN A 85 3.53 -16.76 -9.31
CA ASN A 85 3.98 -15.91 -10.41
C ASN A 85 4.58 -14.57 -9.96
N VAL A 86 4.59 -14.25 -8.68
CA VAL A 86 5.10 -12.96 -8.18
C VAL A 86 6.59 -12.78 -8.50
N ILE A 87 7.43 -13.75 -8.11
CA ILE A 87 8.87 -13.70 -8.36
C ILE A 87 9.20 -13.81 -9.85
N PRO A 88 8.64 -14.76 -10.62
CA PRO A 88 8.89 -14.82 -12.06
C PRO A 88 8.55 -13.53 -12.81
N GLN A 89 7.44 -12.87 -12.48
CA GLN A 89 7.07 -11.60 -13.09
C GLN A 89 8.04 -10.46 -12.70
N MET A 90 8.44 -10.37 -11.43
CA MET A 90 9.44 -9.42 -11.00
C MET A 90 10.76 -9.61 -11.77
N GLN A 91 11.24 -10.84 -11.88
CA GLN A 91 12.48 -11.15 -12.60
C GLN A 91 12.40 -10.80 -14.08
N ASN A 92 11.27 -11.08 -14.71
CA ASN A 92 11.02 -10.71 -16.10
C ASN A 92 11.04 -9.18 -16.30
N ASN A 93 10.43 -8.44 -15.38
CA ASN A 93 10.48 -6.98 -15.38
C ASN A 93 11.93 -6.47 -15.29
N LEU A 94 12.71 -6.99 -14.36
CA LEU A 94 14.11 -6.61 -14.17
C LEU A 94 14.96 -6.94 -15.41
N ALA A 95 14.75 -8.09 -16.05
CA ALA A 95 15.42 -8.47 -17.28
C ALA A 95 15.12 -7.48 -18.45
N GLN A 96 13.97 -6.83 -18.40
CA GLN A 96 13.54 -5.82 -19.37
C GLN A 96 13.89 -4.38 -18.93
N ASN A 97 14.68 -4.20 -17.89
CA ASN A 97 14.94 -2.90 -17.25
C ASN A 97 13.66 -2.14 -16.90
N LYS A 98 12.60 -2.86 -16.53
CA LYS A 98 11.29 -2.33 -16.17
C LYS A 98 11.03 -2.59 -14.69
N ARG A 99 10.38 -1.63 -14.06
CA ARG A 99 9.84 -1.78 -12.71
C ARG A 99 8.38 -1.38 -12.69
N ASP A 100 7.58 -2.16 -12.03
CA ASP A 100 6.15 -1.92 -11.89
C ASP A 100 5.68 -2.27 -10.46
N THR A 101 4.38 -2.36 -10.28
CA THR A 101 3.75 -2.65 -8.99
C THR A 101 4.10 -4.02 -8.43
N VAL A 102 4.48 -4.98 -9.27
CA VAL A 102 4.93 -6.31 -8.81
C VAL A 102 6.28 -6.19 -8.10
N ASN A 103 7.21 -5.42 -8.67
CA ASN A 103 8.50 -5.14 -8.04
C ASN A 103 8.30 -4.46 -6.68
N LEU A 104 7.42 -3.44 -6.64
CA LEU A 104 7.08 -2.76 -5.38
C LEU A 104 6.47 -3.71 -4.35
N MET A 105 5.55 -4.58 -4.76
CA MET A 105 4.94 -5.56 -3.87
C MET A 105 5.98 -6.52 -3.28
N VAL A 106 6.90 -7.03 -4.09
CA VAL A 106 7.99 -7.89 -3.62
C VAL A 106 8.85 -7.15 -2.59
N GLU A 107 9.24 -5.90 -2.87
CA GLU A 107 10.01 -5.09 -1.93
C GLU A 107 9.25 -4.83 -0.64
N GLN A 108 7.95 -4.54 -0.70
CA GLN A 108 7.12 -4.42 0.50
C GLN A 108 7.11 -5.72 1.31
N ILE A 109 6.96 -6.88 0.67
CA ILE A 109 7.03 -8.19 1.34
C ILE A 109 8.40 -8.38 2.01
N MET A 110 9.49 -8.07 1.33
CA MET A 110 10.86 -8.22 1.83
C MET A 110 11.10 -7.39 3.10
N PHE A 111 10.57 -6.17 3.16
CA PHE A 111 10.71 -5.29 4.32
C PHE A 111 9.70 -5.56 5.42
N GLY A 112 8.62 -6.29 5.16
CA GLY A 112 7.58 -6.60 6.14
C GLY A 112 8.09 -7.43 7.31
N SER A 113 7.69 -7.09 8.53
CA SER A 113 7.82 -7.97 9.69
C SER A 113 6.62 -8.90 9.84
N HIS A 114 5.45 -8.43 9.39
CA HIS A 114 4.20 -9.17 9.36
C HIS A 114 3.53 -8.99 8.01
N LEU A 115 3.16 -10.09 7.39
CA LEU A 115 2.41 -10.14 6.14
C LEU A 115 0.96 -10.50 6.48
N ILE A 116 0.05 -9.62 6.15
CA ILE A 116 -1.36 -9.74 6.50
C ILE A 116 -2.14 -10.07 5.24
N LEU A 117 -2.58 -11.32 5.11
CA LEU A 117 -3.44 -11.78 4.03
C LEU A 117 -4.87 -11.28 4.28
N THR A 118 -5.26 -10.25 3.54
CA THR A 118 -6.61 -9.66 3.60
C THR A 118 -7.58 -10.39 2.69
N LYS A 119 -8.89 -10.16 2.85
CA LYS A 119 -9.96 -10.82 2.09
C LYS A 119 -9.89 -12.36 2.16
N ALA A 120 -9.37 -12.89 3.26
CA ALA A 120 -9.21 -14.32 3.47
C ALA A 120 -10.56 -15.07 3.49
N ASP A 121 -11.65 -14.36 3.80
CA ASP A 121 -13.03 -14.85 3.72
C ASP A 121 -13.48 -15.23 2.30
N ARG A 122 -12.76 -14.77 1.28
CA ARG A 122 -13.07 -15.01 -0.15
C ARG A 122 -12.25 -16.12 -0.78
N ILE A 123 -11.36 -16.74 -0.02
CA ILE A 123 -10.42 -17.76 -0.49
C ILE A 123 -10.56 -18.99 0.39
N ALA A 124 -10.59 -20.18 -0.22
CA ALA A 124 -10.63 -21.42 0.54
C ALA A 124 -9.36 -21.60 1.41
N GLU A 125 -9.49 -22.14 2.61
CA GLU A 125 -8.40 -22.21 3.59
C GLU A 125 -7.14 -22.93 3.06
N ASN A 126 -7.33 -24.01 2.30
CA ASN A 126 -6.20 -24.70 1.66
C ASN A 126 -5.47 -23.81 0.67
N LYS A 127 -6.19 -22.94 -0.06
CA LYS A 127 -5.62 -21.98 -1.00
C LYS A 127 -4.93 -20.80 -0.31
N LEU A 128 -5.37 -20.39 0.87
CA LEU A 128 -4.64 -19.44 1.70
C LEU A 128 -3.29 -20.01 2.16
N LYS A 129 -3.24 -21.30 2.46
CA LYS A 129 -1.97 -22.01 2.76
C LYS A 129 -1.04 -22.05 1.54
N ASP A 130 -1.57 -22.27 0.34
CA ASP A 130 -0.80 -22.19 -0.90
C ASP A 130 -0.19 -20.80 -1.09
N ILE A 131 -0.99 -19.73 -0.90
CA ILE A 131 -0.51 -18.34 -0.96
C ILE A 131 0.60 -18.11 0.08
N ALA A 132 0.37 -18.49 1.33
CA ALA A 132 1.36 -18.32 2.39
C ALA A 132 2.68 -19.05 2.07
N SER A 133 2.60 -20.26 1.51
CA SER A 133 3.76 -21.05 1.10
C SER A 133 4.52 -20.43 -0.08
N SER A 134 3.80 -19.82 -1.03
CA SER A 134 4.40 -19.15 -2.20
C SER A 134 5.11 -17.85 -1.86
N ILE A 135 4.60 -17.07 -0.89
CA ILE A 135 5.19 -15.80 -0.49
C ILE A 135 6.26 -15.95 0.62
N LYS A 136 6.21 -17.02 1.40
CA LYS A 136 7.16 -17.27 2.50
C LYS A 136 8.63 -17.25 2.07
N PRO A 137 9.03 -17.80 0.91
CA PRO A 137 10.42 -17.72 0.45
C PRO A 137 10.91 -16.30 0.17
N ILE A 138 10.01 -15.36 -0.17
CA ILE A 138 10.37 -13.96 -0.40
C ILE A 138 10.86 -13.31 0.90
N ASN A 139 10.22 -13.66 2.02
CA ASN A 139 10.61 -13.20 3.35
C ASN A 139 10.39 -14.30 4.40
N PRO A 140 11.38 -15.20 4.58
CA PRO A 140 11.28 -16.33 5.52
C PRO A 140 11.09 -15.92 6.99
N PHE A 141 11.41 -14.68 7.32
CA PHE A 141 11.39 -14.17 8.71
C PHE A 141 10.07 -13.51 9.09
N ALA A 142 9.29 -13.08 8.12
CA ALA A 142 8.00 -12.44 8.40
C ALA A 142 6.98 -13.44 8.96
N SER A 143 6.19 -13.00 9.92
CA SER A 143 5.00 -13.72 10.35
C SER A 143 3.88 -13.51 9.33
N ILE A 144 3.14 -14.55 9.00
CA ILE A 144 2.02 -14.47 8.05
C ILE A 144 0.72 -14.70 8.80
N HIS A 145 -0.23 -13.79 8.63
CA HIS A 145 -1.55 -13.83 9.27
C HIS A 145 -2.63 -13.69 8.22
N SER A 146 -3.70 -14.48 8.33
CA SER A 146 -4.90 -14.33 7.49
C SER A 146 -5.98 -13.64 8.29
N ILE A 147 -6.60 -12.61 7.71
CA ILE A 147 -7.61 -11.82 8.41
C ILE A 147 -8.88 -11.62 7.58
N HIS A 148 -9.99 -11.49 8.28
CA HIS A 148 -11.30 -11.21 7.73
C HIS A 148 -11.75 -9.80 8.16
N TYR A 149 -12.11 -8.95 7.22
CA TYR A 149 -12.62 -7.60 7.49
C TYR A 149 -11.74 -6.74 8.43
N GLY A 150 -10.41 -6.91 8.34
CA GLY A 150 -9.48 -6.15 9.17
C GLY A 150 -9.42 -6.57 10.65
N LYS A 151 -10.07 -7.66 11.03
CA LYS A 151 -10.05 -8.17 12.40
C LYS A 151 -8.72 -8.86 12.68
N LEU A 152 -7.87 -8.18 13.39
CA LEU A 152 -6.57 -8.66 13.84
C LEU A 152 -6.45 -8.40 15.34
N GLU A 153 -6.01 -9.38 16.10
CA GLU A 153 -5.71 -9.22 17.52
C GLU A 153 -4.42 -8.39 17.66
N ILE A 154 -4.59 -7.14 18.07
CA ILE A 154 -3.49 -6.17 18.15
C ILE A 154 -2.43 -6.64 19.16
N GLU A 155 -2.83 -7.32 20.22
CA GLU A 155 -1.95 -7.88 21.24
C GLU A 155 -0.87 -8.80 20.64
N SER A 156 -1.20 -9.53 19.58
CA SER A 156 -0.25 -10.39 18.86
C SER A 156 0.82 -9.59 18.12
N LEU A 157 0.58 -8.31 17.88
CA LEU A 157 1.52 -7.39 17.21
C LEU A 157 2.33 -6.54 18.19
N LEU A 158 1.85 -6.37 19.43
CA LEU A 158 2.48 -5.53 20.45
C LEU A 158 3.53 -6.29 21.26
N ASP A 159 4.30 -7.19 20.64
CA ASP A 159 5.50 -7.72 21.29
C ASP A 159 6.57 -6.63 21.39
N ASN A 160 7.41 -6.69 22.45
CA ASN A 160 8.46 -5.71 22.72
C ASN A 160 9.68 -5.82 21.78
N LYS A 161 9.53 -6.47 20.61
CA LYS A 161 10.62 -6.63 19.66
C LYS A 161 10.76 -5.41 18.78
N THR A 162 11.95 -4.91 18.66
CA THR A 162 12.30 -3.87 17.68
C THR A 162 12.43 -4.47 16.28
N TYR A 163 12.29 -3.62 15.27
CA TYR A 163 12.48 -4.00 13.88
C TYR A 163 13.93 -4.45 13.62
N ASP A 164 14.12 -5.56 12.92
CA ASP A 164 15.43 -6.14 12.64
C ASP A 164 16.17 -5.40 11.52
N TYR A 165 16.87 -4.34 11.88
CA TYR A 165 17.68 -3.56 10.95
C TYR A 165 18.92 -4.29 10.42
N VAL A 166 19.44 -5.28 11.15
CA VAL A 166 20.64 -6.03 10.71
C VAL A 166 20.32 -6.82 9.45
N ARG A 167 19.18 -7.52 9.48
CA ARG A 167 18.66 -8.22 8.30
C ARG A 167 18.41 -7.27 7.15
N ILE A 168 17.73 -6.15 7.43
CA ILE A 168 17.36 -5.18 6.40
C ILE A 168 18.58 -4.49 5.79
N ASN A 169 19.64 -4.23 6.54
CA ASN A 169 20.85 -3.67 5.97
C ASN A 169 21.46 -4.58 4.90
N LYS A 170 21.54 -5.89 5.15
CA LYS A 170 22.00 -6.85 4.13
C LYS A 170 21.13 -6.77 2.87
N LEU A 171 19.82 -6.73 3.05
CA LEU A 171 18.88 -6.63 1.96
C LEU A 171 19.02 -5.30 1.19
N VAL A 172 19.20 -4.20 1.90
CA VAL A 172 19.46 -2.88 1.30
C VAL A 172 20.75 -2.89 0.49
N ASP A 173 21.82 -3.49 1.00
CA ASP A 173 23.09 -3.58 0.29
C ASP A 173 22.97 -4.43 -0.98
N GLU A 174 22.22 -5.52 -0.94
CA GLU A 174 21.90 -6.36 -2.10
C GLU A 174 21.05 -5.61 -3.16
N LEU A 175 20.10 -4.81 -2.70
CA LEU A 175 19.20 -4.04 -3.56
C LEU A 175 19.76 -2.68 -3.98
N LYS A 176 20.83 -2.21 -3.37
CA LYS A 176 21.36 -0.85 -3.57
C LYS A 176 21.69 -0.53 -5.02
N SER A 177 22.33 -1.44 -5.73
CA SER A 177 22.61 -1.28 -7.16
C SER A 177 21.34 -1.16 -8.01
N ILE A 178 20.28 -1.76 -7.54
CA ILE A 178 18.96 -1.76 -8.19
C ILE A 178 18.21 -0.46 -7.85
N LEU A 179 18.38 0.05 -6.64
CA LEU A 179 17.65 1.20 -6.08
C LEU A 179 18.30 2.56 -6.39
N GLU A 180 19.62 2.59 -6.59
CA GLU A 180 20.32 3.82 -7.05
C GLU A 180 19.84 4.29 -8.42
N TYR A 181 19.28 3.38 -9.21
CA TYR A 181 18.63 3.72 -10.49
C TYR A 181 17.33 4.51 -10.31
N GLU A 182 16.69 4.45 -9.12
CA GLU A 182 15.40 5.13 -8.82
C GLU A 182 15.54 6.58 -8.38
N ASP A 183 16.67 6.97 -7.82
CA ASP A 183 16.88 8.36 -7.35
C ASP A 183 16.86 9.38 -8.52
N GLN A 184 16.95 8.90 -9.75
CA GLN A 184 16.89 9.71 -10.97
C GLN A 184 15.50 9.73 -11.64
N ALA A 185 14.57 8.88 -11.22
CA ALA A 185 13.25 8.82 -11.82
C ALA A 185 12.24 9.65 -11.03
N ASP A 186 11.69 10.69 -11.66
CA ASP A 186 10.54 11.46 -11.13
C ASP A 186 9.31 10.58 -10.83
N ARG A 187 9.32 9.32 -11.26
CA ARG A 187 8.20 8.38 -11.18
C ARG A 187 8.68 6.96 -10.91
N PRO A 188 9.01 6.62 -9.66
CA PRO A 188 9.37 5.26 -9.31
C PRO A 188 8.23 4.29 -9.70
N TYR A 189 8.61 3.09 -10.14
CA TYR A 189 7.66 2.03 -10.58
C TYR A 189 6.76 2.40 -11.78
N ASN A 190 7.15 3.39 -12.57
CA ASN A 190 6.36 3.88 -13.72
C ASN A 190 4.91 4.25 -13.36
N LEU A 191 4.67 4.62 -12.12
CA LEU A 191 3.37 5.08 -11.64
C LEU A 191 3.20 6.57 -11.90
N SER A 192 2.06 6.95 -12.46
CA SER A 192 1.68 8.36 -12.65
C SER A 192 0.31 8.63 -12.05
N THR A 193 0.13 9.84 -11.53
CA THR A 193 -1.16 10.30 -11.04
C THR A 193 -1.68 11.40 -11.95
N ARG A 194 -2.95 11.29 -12.33
CA ARG A 194 -3.64 12.32 -13.10
C ARG A 194 -4.89 12.78 -12.34
N VAL A 195 -5.04 14.07 -12.20
CA VAL A 195 -6.25 14.68 -11.64
C VAL A 195 -7.08 15.22 -12.79
N ILE A 196 -8.35 14.80 -12.85
CA ILE A 196 -9.34 15.28 -13.83
C ILE A 196 -10.35 16.11 -13.05
N LYS A 197 -10.61 17.33 -13.51
CA LYS A 197 -11.66 18.20 -12.98
C LYS A 197 -12.60 18.57 -14.12
N ASP A 198 -13.87 18.29 -13.94
CA ASP A 198 -14.91 18.61 -14.91
C ASP A 198 -16.23 18.74 -14.15
N ASP A 199 -16.95 19.81 -14.37
CA ASP A 199 -18.22 20.10 -13.68
C ASP A 199 -19.44 19.47 -14.37
N ARG A 200 -19.24 18.80 -15.49
CA ARG A 200 -20.32 18.13 -16.23
C ARG A 200 -20.71 16.81 -15.61
N PRO A 201 -22.01 16.45 -15.61
CA PRO A 201 -22.46 15.16 -15.13
C PRO A 201 -22.04 14.03 -16.06
N PHE A 202 -21.87 12.86 -15.51
CA PHE A 202 -21.72 11.65 -16.29
C PHE A 202 -23.07 11.12 -16.75
N HIS A 203 -23.11 10.62 -17.97
CA HIS A 203 -24.23 9.80 -18.44
C HIS A 203 -24.08 8.37 -17.87
N PRO A 204 -25.08 7.81 -17.15
CA PRO A 204 -24.93 6.53 -16.45
C PRO A 204 -24.43 5.39 -17.34
N GLN A 205 -25.08 5.18 -18.50
CA GLN A 205 -24.72 4.09 -19.40
C GLN A 205 -23.31 4.29 -19.97
N ARG A 206 -22.95 5.49 -20.42
CA ARG A 206 -21.62 5.76 -20.95
C ARG A 206 -20.53 5.60 -19.90
N LEU A 207 -20.80 5.99 -18.66
CA LEU A 207 -19.87 5.76 -17.56
C LEU A 207 -19.64 4.26 -17.35
N TRP A 208 -20.72 3.48 -17.33
CA TRP A 208 -20.65 2.04 -17.20
C TRP A 208 -19.83 1.39 -18.33
N ASP A 209 -20.13 1.73 -19.57
CA ASP A 209 -19.44 1.19 -20.75
C ASP A 209 -17.94 1.52 -20.73
N ILE A 210 -17.59 2.78 -20.42
CA ILE A 210 -16.20 3.23 -20.31
C ILE A 210 -15.48 2.50 -19.19
N CYS A 211 -16.11 2.30 -18.03
CA CYS A 211 -15.52 1.57 -16.93
C CYS A 211 -15.17 0.13 -17.31
N HIS A 212 -16.05 -0.55 -18.03
CA HIS A 212 -15.79 -1.92 -18.48
C HIS A 212 -14.77 -2.01 -19.61
N GLN A 213 -14.68 -0.99 -20.43
CA GLN A 213 -13.79 -1.01 -21.59
C GLN A 213 -12.37 -0.52 -21.27
N TYR A 214 -12.21 0.43 -20.35
CA TYR A 214 -10.95 1.15 -20.17
C TYR A 214 -10.37 1.07 -18.75
N LEU A 215 -11.13 0.68 -17.73
CA LEU A 215 -10.59 0.44 -16.39
C LEU A 215 -9.98 -0.94 -16.32
N ASP A 216 -8.85 -1.10 -17.00
CA ASP A 216 -8.07 -2.30 -17.02
C ASP A 216 -6.97 -2.30 -15.93
N GLN A 217 -6.13 -3.32 -15.94
CA GLN A 217 -5.03 -3.49 -14.99
C GLN A 217 -4.00 -2.36 -14.97
N ARG A 218 -4.04 -1.46 -15.95
CA ARG A 218 -3.15 -0.27 -16.00
C ARG A 218 -3.60 0.85 -15.06
N ILE A 219 -4.86 0.82 -14.60
CA ILE A 219 -5.39 1.78 -13.64
C ILE A 219 -5.45 1.13 -12.26
N TYR A 220 -4.41 1.28 -11.47
CA TYR A 220 -4.28 0.65 -10.16
C TYR A 220 -5.23 1.21 -9.11
N ARG A 221 -5.53 2.50 -9.21
CA ARG A 221 -6.45 3.18 -8.30
C ARG A 221 -7.06 4.41 -8.94
N SER A 222 -8.34 4.58 -8.77
CA SER A 222 -9.04 5.84 -9.06
C SER A 222 -10.01 6.18 -7.95
N LYS A 223 -10.09 7.46 -7.61
CA LYS A 223 -10.99 7.97 -6.57
C LYS A 223 -11.45 9.37 -6.93
N GLY A 224 -12.70 9.67 -6.71
CA GLY A 224 -13.21 11.03 -6.97
C GLY A 224 -14.68 11.19 -6.65
N PHE A 225 -15.09 12.43 -6.64
CA PHE A 225 -16.50 12.81 -6.54
C PHE A 225 -17.03 13.08 -7.93
N PHE A 226 -18.27 12.69 -8.16
CA PHE A 226 -18.94 12.92 -9.42
C PHE A 226 -20.45 12.92 -9.23
N TRP A 227 -21.18 13.27 -10.26
CA TRP A 227 -22.63 13.21 -10.29
C TRP A 227 -23.14 12.69 -11.63
N LEU A 228 -24.36 12.18 -11.63
CA LEU A 228 -25.03 11.63 -12.79
C LEU A 228 -26.14 12.56 -13.25
N ALA A 229 -26.27 12.77 -14.54
CA ALA A 229 -27.33 13.60 -15.10
C ALA A 229 -28.74 13.13 -14.71
N SER A 230 -28.91 11.83 -14.45
CA SER A 230 -30.17 11.24 -14.00
C SER A 230 -30.40 11.33 -12.49
N ARG A 231 -29.43 11.80 -11.72
CA ARG A 231 -29.45 11.92 -10.25
C ARG A 231 -28.72 13.17 -9.79
N ASP A 232 -29.09 14.30 -10.34
CA ASP A 232 -28.46 15.61 -10.19
C ASP A 232 -28.37 16.12 -8.76
N LYS A 233 -29.22 15.63 -7.85
CA LYS A 233 -29.25 16.01 -6.43
C LYS A 233 -28.22 15.28 -5.58
N PHE A 234 -27.61 14.20 -6.08
CA PHE A 234 -26.73 13.36 -5.26
C PHE A 234 -25.27 13.52 -5.64
N SER A 235 -24.44 13.69 -4.64
CA SER A 235 -23.01 13.58 -4.74
C SER A 235 -22.60 12.10 -4.58
N LEU A 236 -21.88 11.59 -5.56
CA LEU A 236 -21.42 10.20 -5.60
C LEU A 236 -19.92 10.15 -5.38
N LEU A 237 -19.47 9.21 -4.58
CA LEU A 237 -18.08 8.86 -4.41
C LEU A 237 -17.76 7.63 -5.25
N TRP A 238 -16.80 7.77 -6.14
CA TRP A 238 -16.15 6.68 -6.85
C TRP A 238 -14.91 6.25 -6.10
N ASN A 239 -14.73 4.97 -5.89
CA ASN A 239 -13.51 4.38 -5.37
C ASN A 239 -13.24 3.06 -6.10
N GLN A 240 -12.13 3.01 -6.83
CA GLN A 240 -11.68 1.80 -7.53
C GLN A 240 -10.27 1.48 -7.08
N ALA A 241 -10.05 0.24 -6.70
CA ALA A 241 -8.75 -0.32 -6.37
C ALA A 241 -8.76 -1.83 -6.64
N ALA A 242 -7.65 -2.37 -7.14
CA ALA A 242 -7.45 -3.81 -7.35
C ALA A 242 -8.64 -4.49 -8.07
N GLY A 243 -9.13 -3.87 -9.15
CA GLY A 243 -10.25 -4.41 -9.96
C GLY A 243 -11.64 -4.28 -9.32
N GLY A 244 -11.75 -3.88 -8.05
CA GLY A 244 -13.02 -3.63 -7.38
C GLY A 244 -13.46 -2.18 -7.55
N ILE A 245 -14.74 -1.96 -7.90
CA ILE A 245 -15.36 -0.64 -8.00
C ILE A 245 -16.39 -0.53 -6.88
N ASN A 246 -16.31 0.54 -6.09
CA ASN A 246 -17.30 0.91 -5.11
C ASN A 246 -17.87 2.28 -5.43
N LEU A 247 -19.22 2.38 -5.41
CA LEU A 247 -19.97 3.60 -5.63
C LEU A 247 -20.84 3.86 -4.42
N GLU A 248 -20.66 5.02 -3.81
CA GLU A 248 -21.41 5.41 -2.61
C GLU A 248 -22.09 6.76 -2.82
N ILE A 249 -23.31 6.89 -2.34
CA ILE A 249 -23.97 8.19 -2.21
C ILE A 249 -23.49 8.78 -0.89
N ILE A 250 -22.78 9.90 -0.97
CA ILE A 250 -22.17 10.54 0.22
C ILE A 250 -22.92 11.77 0.69
N GLY A 251 -23.87 12.26 -0.10
CA GLY A 251 -24.67 13.43 0.27
C GLY A 251 -25.44 14.01 -0.91
N SER A 252 -26.01 15.17 -0.69
CA SER A 252 -26.60 16.04 -1.71
C SER A 252 -25.72 17.27 -1.92
N TRP A 253 -25.75 17.80 -3.12
CA TRP A 253 -25.10 19.08 -3.44
C TRP A 253 -25.83 20.23 -2.79
#